data_c5df054a4f31857b0069107f956ad992
#
_entry.id   c5df054a4f31857b0069107f956ad992
#
_cell.length_a   1.000
_cell.length_b   1.000
_cell.length_c   1.000
_cell.angle_alpha   90.00
_cell.angle_beta   90.00
_cell.angle_gamma   90.00
#
_symmetry.space_group_name_H-M   'P 1'
#
loop_
_entity.id
_entity.type
_entity.pdbx_description
1 polymer ?
#
loop_
_entity_poly.entity_id
_entity_poly.type
_entity_poly.pdbx_seq_one_letter_code
_entity_poly.pdbx_strand_id
1 'polypeptide(L)'
;MLGTDMKVAETPKEGLKDYQKSDPYAEWLKKEGVKVYEQYYFPSLAKIELGPWERKGGKGAVVHIDNRHMPNDCHVVEIKPGGKSEPEHHMYELTFYVVSGRGATTIWHDDKRKSSFEWTAGSLFSIPLNTWYQNFNGSGNEPARYVAVTNAPPMMRLFGDNEFIFNCDHMFSGRYAGEEDYFSGKGKLFNRRVWESNFIANAPDMLLYGWKERGAGGVNAMLEMANNNTKSHISEFPIGTYKKGHRHGPGAHLVLLSGTAGYSLVWTKEDRSDMVKCDWQVGSMVVVPSDNCNHQHFNSGTTRARYLALRPGDMGLRTPKGGGGEGADRSMKEGGWQIEYEDEDREIHSIFEKELKANGATCKMKAFVPWCTGEVGPTSER
;
A
#
# COMPACT_ATOMS: atom_id res chain seq x y z
N MET A 1 46.68 -24.84 -12.24
CA MET A 1 46.68 -23.92 -13.38
C MET A 1 45.44 -24.24 -14.19
N LEU A 2 44.43 -23.44 -14.08
CA LEU A 2 43.21 -23.53 -14.89
C LEU A 2 43.51 -22.76 -16.20
N GLY A 3 43.56 -23.49 -17.31
CA GLY A 3 43.79 -22.90 -18.63
C GLY A 3 42.66 -21.94 -19.02
N THR A 4 43.00 -20.68 -19.19
CA THR A 4 42.08 -19.59 -19.52
C THR A 4 42.20 -19.24 -21.02
N ASP A 5 41.83 -20.16 -21.87
CA ASP A 5 41.52 -19.80 -23.25
C ASP A 5 40.01 -19.67 -23.43
N MET A 6 39.41 -18.73 -22.70
CA MET A 6 38.06 -18.25 -23.03
C MET A 6 38.19 -17.39 -24.31
N LYS A 7 37.64 -17.88 -25.42
CA LYS A 7 37.41 -17.03 -26.60
C LYS A 7 36.38 -15.99 -26.25
N VAL A 8 36.85 -14.77 -25.99
CA VAL A 8 35.96 -13.62 -25.77
C VAL A 8 35.63 -13.07 -27.16
N ALA A 9 34.37 -13.19 -27.58
CA ALA A 9 33.89 -12.53 -28.78
C ALA A 9 33.58 -11.04 -28.46
N GLU A 10 33.94 -10.16 -29.39
CA GLU A 10 33.56 -8.75 -29.29
C GLU A 10 32.02 -8.61 -29.44
N THR A 11 31.39 -7.82 -28.57
CA THR A 11 29.98 -7.48 -28.72
C THR A 11 29.80 -6.38 -29.77
N PRO A 12 28.71 -6.41 -30.55
CA PRO A 12 28.37 -5.30 -31.45
C PRO A 12 28.29 -3.97 -30.69
N LYS A 13 28.90 -2.92 -31.25
CA LYS A 13 28.86 -1.57 -30.65
C LYS A 13 27.52 -0.85 -30.87
N GLU A 14 26.66 -1.38 -31.72
CA GLU A 14 25.36 -0.82 -32.10
C GLU A 14 24.24 -1.82 -31.79
N GLY A 15 23.02 -1.34 -31.52
CA GLY A 15 21.82 -2.21 -31.39
C GLY A 15 21.25 -2.38 -30.00
N LEU A 16 21.78 -1.72 -28.95
CA LEU A 16 21.15 -1.81 -27.62
C LEU A 16 19.72 -1.28 -27.63
N LYS A 17 19.41 -0.29 -28.47
CA LYS A 17 18.05 0.27 -28.61
C LYS A 17 17.07 -0.75 -29.20
N ASP A 18 17.51 -1.64 -30.07
CA ASP A 18 16.68 -2.66 -30.71
C ASP A 18 16.40 -3.84 -29.77
N TYR A 19 17.18 -3.97 -28.70
CA TYR A 19 16.98 -4.99 -27.67
C TYR A 19 15.98 -4.56 -26.58
N GLN A 20 15.69 -3.26 -26.45
CA GLN A 20 14.74 -2.76 -25.47
C GLN A 20 13.31 -3.18 -25.87
N LYS A 21 12.77 -4.14 -25.13
CA LYS A 21 11.37 -4.50 -25.24
C LYS A 21 10.53 -3.33 -24.70
N SER A 22 9.39 -3.08 -25.36
CA SER A 22 8.39 -2.16 -24.81
C SER A 22 7.87 -2.67 -23.47
N ASP A 23 7.43 -1.75 -22.59
CA ASP A 23 6.79 -2.10 -21.32
C ASP A 23 5.27 -2.30 -21.54
N PRO A 24 4.76 -3.55 -21.50
CA PRO A 24 3.34 -3.83 -21.77
C PRO A 24 2.39 -3.08 -20.82
N TYR A 25 2.79 -2.83 -19.57
CA TYR A 25 1.98 -2.09 -18.62
C TYR A 25 1.91 -0.60 -18.99
N ALA A 26 3.04 0.01 -19.32
CA ALA A 26 3.06 1.41 -19.76
C ALA A 26 2.28 1.61 -21.08
N GLU A 27 2.37 0.66 -22.01
CA GLU A 27 1.58 0.68 -23.24
C GLU A 27 0.07 0.57 -22.97
N TRP A 28 -0.31 -0.29 -22.04
CA TRP A 28 -1.71 -0.43 -21.62
C TRP A 28 -2.21 0.87 -21.00
N LEU A 29 -1.49 1.48 -20.06
CA LEU A 29 -1.87 2.76 -19.45
C LEU A 29 -2.03 3.88 -20.49
N LYS A 30 -1.10 3.93 -21.47
CA LYS A 30 -1.18 4.87 -22.59
C LYS A 30 -2.43 4.64 -23.43
N LYS A 31 -2.79 3.40 -23.71
CA LYS A 31 -4.00 3.04 -24.46
C LYS A 31 -5.29 3.38 -23.69
N GLU A 32 -5.29 3.19 -22.37
CA GLU A 32 -6.39 3.59 -21.49
C GLU A 32 -6.51 5.13 -21.39
N GLY A 33 -5.46 5.89 -21.72
CA GLY A 33 -5.43 7.35 -21.64
C GLY A 33 -5.53 7.89 -20.22
N VAL A 34 -5.19 7.05 -19.23
CA VAL A 34 -5.33 7.39 -17.82
C VAL A 34 -4.21 8.32 -17.36
N LYS A 35 -4.52 9.24 -16.47
CA LYS A 35 -3.54 10.14 -15.84
C LYS A 35 -2.63 9.35 -14.90
N VAL A 36 -1.31 9.59 -14.97
CA VAL A 36 -0.30 8.92 -14.13
C VAL A 36 0.41 9.94 -13.26
N TYR A 37 0.62 9.60 -12.00
CA TYR A 37 1.37 10.37 -11.02
C TYR A 37 2.59 9.61 -10.52
N GLU A 38 3.71 10.35 -10.37
CA GLU A 38 4.99 9.84 -9.91
C GLU A 38 5.51 10.72 -8.76
N GLN A 39 4.80 10.74 -7.64
CA GLN A 39 5.17 11.57 -6.49
C GLN A 39 4.95 10.82 -5.18
N TYR A 40 5.72 11.18 -4.15
CA TYR A 40 5.71 10.49 -2.86
C TYR A 40 4.56 10.86 -1.94
N TYR A 41 3.83 11.94 -2.23
CA TYR A 41 2.84 12.45 -1.29
C TYR A 41 1.65 13.09 -1.97
N PHE A 42 0.46 12.73 -1.49
CA PHE A 42 -0.81 13.32 -1.87
C PHE A 42 -1.54 13.77 -0.59
N PRO A 43 -1.74 15.07 -0.38
CA PRO A 43 -2.36 15.58 0.85
C PRO A 43 -3.82 15.14 1.02
N SER A 44 -4.51 14.81 -0.05
CA SER A 44 -5.90 14.34 0.00
C SER A 44 -6.25 13.49 -1.21
N LEU A 45 -6.56 12.22 -1.00
CA LEU A 45 -7.11 11.34 -2.02
C LEU A 45 -8.48 11.80 -2.53
N ALA A 46 -9.25 12.50 -1.68
CA ALA A 46 -10.53 13.07 -2.07
C ALA A 46 -10.40 14.25 -3.05
N LYS A 47 -9.22 14.90 -3.10
CA LYS A 47 -8.96 16.08 -3.93
C LYS A 47 -7.96 15.84 -5.08
N ILE A 48 -7.41 14.63 -5.20
CA ILE A 48 -6.53 14.32 -6.31
C ILE A 48 -7.28 14.53 -7.63
N GLU A 49 -6.64 15.20 -8.58
CA GLU A 49 -7.23 15.44 -9.90
C GLU A 49 -7.26 14.13 -10.69
N LEU A 50 -8.42 13.80 -11.25
CA LEU A 50 -8.66 12.59 -12.02
C LEU A 50 -9.01 12.94 -13.46
N GLY A 51 -8.50 12.16 -14.42
CA GLY A 51 -8.88 12.20 -15.83
C GLY A 51 -10.05 11.24 -16.12
N PRO A 52 -10.65 11.30 -17.32
CA PRO A 52 -11.65 10.32 -17.75
C PRO A 52 -11.08 8.90 -17.71
N TRP A 53 -11.88 7.95 -17.22
CA TRP A 53 -11.60 6.52 -17.27
C TRP A 53 -12.92 5.75 -17.39
N GLU A 54 -13.44 5.71 -18.60
CA GLU A 54 -14.81 5.23 -18.88
C GLU A 54 -15.05 3.80 -18.42
N ARG A 55 -14.08 2.90 -18.62
CA ARG A 55 -14.17 1.52 -18.15
C ARG A 55 -14.40 1.41 -16.64
N LYS A 56 -13.92 2.38 -15.86
CA LYS A 56 -14.11 2.43 -14.41
C LYS A 56 -15.40 3.15 -13.98
N GLY A 57 -16.21 3.58 -14.92
CA GLY A 57 -17.52 4.21 -14.68
C GLY A 57 -17.47 5.69 -14.33
N GLY A 58 -16.36 6.37 -14.66
CA GLY A 58 -16.23 7.80 -14.39
C GLY A 58 -14.82 8.35 -14.65
N LYS A 59 -14.07 8.61 -13.58
CA LYS A 59 -12.75 9.21 -13.64
C LYS A 59 -11.73 8.36 -12.89
N GLY A 60 -10.46 8.51 -13.24
CA GLY A 60 -9.39 7.85 -12.51
C GLY A 60 -8.02 8.43 -12.77
N ALA A 61 -7.07 7.93 -12.01
CA ALA A 61 -5.64 8.15 -12.17
C ALA A 61 -4.88 6.94 -11.62
N VAL A 62 -3.63 6.82 -12.01
CA VAL A 62 -2.70 5.83 -11.49
C VAL A 62 -1.63 6.55 -10.68
N VAL A 63 -1.28 6.01 -9.52
CA VAL A 63 -0.19 6.50 -8.68
C VAL A 63 0.89 5.43 -8.65
N HIS A 64 1.97 5.68 -9.40
CA HIS A 64 3.13 4.79 -9.43
C HIS A 64 3.86 4.73 -8.09
N ILE A 65 4.32 3.54 -7.72
CA ILE A 65 5.15 3.37 -6.54
C ILE A 65 6.59 3.83 -6.80
N ASP A 66 7.08 3.58 -7.99
CA ASP A 66 8.35 4.06 -8.54
C ASP A 66 8.41 3.80 -10.05
N ASN A 67 9.48 4.30 -10.71
CA ASN A 67 9.66 4.19 -12.16
C ASN A 67 10.47 2.98 -12.60
N ARG A 68 10.96 2.15 -11.69
CA ARG A 68 11.92 1.08 -12.03
C ARG A 68 11.29 -0.31 -11.99
N HIS A 69 10.95 -0.77 -10.83
CA HIS A 69 10.51 -2.16 -10.65
C HIS A 69 8.99 -2.29 -10.60
N MET A 70 8.29 -1.28 -10.08
CA MET A 70 6.84 -1.25 -9.94
C MET A 70 6.25 -2.62 -9.55
N PRO A 71 6.56 -3.14 -8.36
CA PRO A 71 6.04 -4.44 -7.92
C PRO A 71 4.53 -4.39 -7.69
N ASN A 72 4.00 -3.21 -7.49
CA ASN A 72 2.58 -2.89 -7.47
C ASN A 72 2.34 -1.47 -7.96
N ASP A 73 1.10 -1.15 -8.18
CA ASP A 73 0.65 0.20 -8.51
C ASP A 73 -0.68 0.50 -7.84
N CYS A 74 -1.14 1.75 -7.88
CA CYS A 74 -2.38 2.17 -7.25
C CYS A 74 -3.29 2.89 -8.25
N HIS A 75 -4.48 2.34 -8.47
CA HIS A 75 -5.54 2.99 -9.21
C HIS A 75 -6.38 3.84 -8.25
N VAL A 76 -6.56 5.12 -8.53
CA VAL A 76 -7.52 5.99 -7.85
C VAL A 76 -8.70 6.17 -8.77
N VAL A 77 -9.89 5.74 -8.33
CA VAL A 77 -11.08 5.70 -9.18
C VAL A 77 -12.23 6.44 -8.51
N GLU A 78 -12.99 7.19 -9.31
CA GLU A 78 -14.23 7.84 -8.93
C GLU A 78 -15.35 7.41 -9.87
N ILE A 79 -16.35 6.72 -9.32
CA ILE A 79 -17.58 6.34 -10.03
C ILE A 79 -18.57 7.49 -9.89
N LYS A 80 -19.08 8.01 -11.01
CA LYS A 80 -20.08 9.09 -11.02
C LYS A 80 -21.36 8.70 -10.28
N PRO A 81 -22.16 9.68 -9.82
CA PRO A 81 -23.46 9.42 -9.19
C PRO A 81 -24.35 8.51 -10.05
N GLY A 82 -24.91 7.46 -9.43
CA GLY A 82 -25.72 6.44 -10.12
C GLY A 82 -24.98 5.62 -11.17
N GLY A 83 -23.64 5.78 -11.25
CA GLY A 83 -22.80 5.11 -12.25
C GLY A 83 -22.35 3.72 -11.81
N LYS A 84 -21.74 3.03 -12.76
CA LYS A 84 -21.11 1.72 -12.56
C LYS A 84 -19.90 1.59 -13.46
N SER A 85 -18.94 0.72 -13.07
CA SER A 85 -17.84 0.31 -13.95
C SER A 85 -18.33 -0.61 -15.07
N GLU A 86 -17.51 -0.82 -16.09
CA GLU A 86 -17.68 -1.99 -16.93
C GLU A 86 -17.41 -3.27 -16.13
N PRO A 87 -17.97 -4.42 -16.51
CA PRO A 87 -17.56 -5.71 -15.98
C PRO A 87 -16.10 -5.99 -16.34
N GLU A 88 -15.33 -6.46 -15.35
CA GLU A 88 -13.91 -6.76 -15.54
C GLU A 88 -13.54 -8.11 -14.90
N HIS A 89 -12.59 -8.80 -15.52
CA HIS A 89 -11.76 -9.83 -14.91
C HIS A 89 -10.35 -9.72 -15.48
N HIS A 90 -9.37 -10.20 -14.77
CA HIS A 90 -7.97 -10.06 -15.20
C HIS A 90 -7.02 -10.93 -14.38
N MET A 91 -5.89 -11.28 -14.98
CA MET A 91 -4.82 -12.10 -14.39
C MET A 91 -3.88 -11.31 -13.47
N TYR A 92 -4.39 -10.26 -12.82
CA TYR A 92 -3.71 -9.54 -11.75
C TYR A 92 -4.66 -9.30 -10.57
N GLU A 93 -4.10 -9.05 -9.42
CA GLU A 93 -4.83 -8.91 -8.16
C GLU A 93 -5.14 -7.46 -7.84
N LEU A 94 -6.24 -7.22 -7.11
CA LEU A 94 -6.67 -5.91 -6.63
C LEU A 94 -7.08 -5.98 -5.16
N THR A 95 -6.62 -5.00 -4.38
CA THR A 95 -7.13 -4.73 -3.03
C THR A 95 -7.66 -3.31 -2.98
N PHE A 96 -8.94 -3.17 -2.64
CA PHE A 96 -9.71 -1.93 -2.67
C PHE A 96 -9.83 -1.33 -1.28
N TYR A 97 -9.63 -0.02 -1.17
CA TYR A 97 -10.01 0.78 -0.01
C TYR A 97 -10.92 1.92 -0.44
N VAL A 98 -12.11 2.01 0.17
CA VAL A 98 -13.10 3.05 -0.16
C VAL A 98 -12.77 4.33 0.57
N VAL A 99 -12.44 5.38 -0.19
CA VAL A 99 -12.08 6.71 0.30
C VAL A 99 -13.32 7.53 0.68
N SER A 100 -14.36 7.47 -0.17
CA SER A 100 -15.62 8.20 0.06
C SER A 100 -16.78 7.59 -0.70
N GLY A 101 -17.98 7.89 -0.25
CA GLY A 101 -19.21 7.39 -0.86
C GLY A 101 -19.59 6.00 -0.38
N ARG A 102 -20.55 5.40 -1.09
CA ARG A 102 -21.08 4.06 -0.85
C ARG A 102 -21.43 3.37 -2.14
N GLY A 103 -21.45 2.06 -2.14
CA GLY A 103 -21.80 1.30 -3.33
C GLY A 103 -21.87 -0.19 -3.06
N ALA A 104 -21.86 -0.94 -4.15
CA ALA A 104 -21.82 -2.39 -4.11
C ALA A 104 -20.86 -2.93 -5.18
N THR A 105 -20.36 -4.12 -4.93
CA THR A 105 -19.62 -4.89 -5.94
C THR A 105 -20.34 -6.21 -6.16
N THR A 106 -20.60 -6.53 -7.42
CA THR A 106 -21.09 -7.84 -7.84
C THR A 106 -19.93 -8.65 -8.39
N ILE A 107 -19.80 -9.90 -7.98
CA ILE A 107 -18.79 -10.85 -8.47
C ILE A 107 -19.43 -12.12 -9.02
N TRP A 108 -18.78 -12.77 -9.99
CA TRP A 108 -19.25 -14.03 -10.57
C TRP A 108 -18.15 -14.76 -11.35
N HIS A 109 -18.31 -16.05 -11.49
CA HIS A 109 -17.58 -16.86 -12.46
C HIS A 109 -18.43 -17.19 -13.70
N ASP A 110 -19.71 -17.45 -13.47
CA ASP A 110 -20.70 -17.63 -14.53
C ASP A 110 -21.89 -16.69 -14.31
N ASP A 111 -22.60 -16.35 -15.38
CA ASP A 111 -23.72 -15.40 -15.33
C ASP A 111 -24.93 -15.89 -14.53
N LYS A 112 -24.98 -17.17 -14.16
CA LYS A 112 -26.11 -17.76 -13.42
C LYS A 112 -26.00 -17.57 -11.90
N ARG A 113 -24.78 -17.37 -11.39
CA ARG A 113 -24.53 -17.21 -9.96
C ARG A 113 -23.69 -15.97 -9.71
N LYS A 114 -24.39 -14.87 -9.42
CA LYS A 114 -23.78 -13.59 -9.03
C LYS A 114 -23.98 -13.35 -7.54
N SER A 115 -22.93 -12.98 -6.86
CA SER A 115 -22.95 -12.55 -5.47
C SER A 115 -22.63 -11.07 -5.38
N SER A 116 -23.33 -10.35 -4.51
CA SER A 116 -23.10 -8.92 -4.32
C SER A 116 -22.87 -8.59 -2.85
N PHE A 117 -22.02 -7.64 -2.59
CA PHE A 117 -21.81 -7.08 -1.26
C PHE A 117 -21.75 -5.56 -1.33
N GLU A 118 -22.16 -4.91 -0.26
CA GLU A 118 -22.15 -3.45 -0.14
C GLU A 118 -20.92 -2.96 0.59
N TRP A 119 -20.48 -1.75 0.25
CA TRP A 119 -19.36 -1.07 0.88
C TRP A 119 -19.64 0.42 1.08
N THR A 120 -18.96 1.01 2.05
CA THR A 120 -19.02 2.44 2.40
C THR A 120 -17.60 2.98 2.57
N ALA A 121 -17.45 4.29 2.76
CA ALA A 121 -16.17 4.88 3.12
C ALA A 121 -15.54 4.14 4.32
N GLY A 122 -14.25 3.80 4.20
CA GLY A 122 -13.51 2.99 5.17
C GLY A 122 -13.55 1.48 4.93
N SER A 123 -14.38 0.98 4.01
CA SER A 123 -14.38 -0.44 3.66
C SER A 123 -13.10 -0.84 2.92
N LEU A 124 -12.60 -2.04 3.22
CA LEU A 124 -11.43 -2.65 2.60
C LEU A 124 -11.80 -4.07 2.15
N PHE A 125 -11.50 -4.41 0.90
CA PHE A 125 -11.79 -5.74 0.34
C PHE A 125 -10.85 -6.08 -0.82
N SER A 126 -10.80 -7.35 -1.17
CA SER A 126 -9.99 -7.82 -2.30
C SER A 126 -10.81 -8.77 -3.18
N ILE A 127 -10.71 -8.60 -4.50
CA ILE A 127 -11.36 -9.49 -5.47
C ILE A 127 -10.46 -10.71 -5.72
N PRO A 128 -11.00 -11.93 -5.72
CA PRO A 128 -10.23 -13.12 -6.09
C PRO A 128 -9.70 -13.02 -7.51
N LEU A 129 -8.46 -13.50 -7.72
CA LEU A 129 -7.80 -13.48 -9.03
C LEU A 129 -8.72 -14.02 -10.13
N ASN A 130 -8.79 -13.30 -11.24
CA ASN A 130 -9.54 -13.64 -12.45
C ASN A 130 -11.03 -13.93 -12.23
N THR A 131 -11.62 -13.37 -11.18
CA THR A 131 -13.06 -13.40 -10.93
C THR A 131 -13.69 -12.18 -11.59
N TRP A 132 -14.76 -12.35 -12.34
CA TRP A 132 -15.55 -11.25 -12.86
C TRP A 132 -16.08 -10.39 -11.75
N TYR A 133 -15.99 -9.08 -11.89
CA TYR A 133 -16.57 -8.13 -10.95
C TYR A 133 -17.07 -6.87 -11.66
N GLN A 134 -18.01 -6.19 -11.01
CA GLN A 134 -18.53 -4.88 -11.42
C GLN A 134 -18.84 -4.04 -10.19
N ASN A 135 -18.37 -2.81 -10.18
CA ASN A 135 -18.60 -1.85 -9.10
C ASN A 135 -19.75 -0.89 -9.44
N PHE A 136 -20.59 -0.61 -8.47
CA PHE A 136 -21.75 0.27 -8.57
C PHE A 136 -21.68 1.37 -7.52
N ASN A 137 -21.92 2.62 -7.91
CA ASN A 137 -22.15 3.69 -6.96
C ASN A 137 -23.60 3.65 -6.48
N GLY A 138 -23.80 3.44 -5.18
CA GLY A 138 -25.11 3.36 -4.53
C GLY A 138 -25.76 4.73 -4.22
N SER A 139 -25.16 5.85 -4.67
CA SER A 139 -25.69 7.20 -4.51
C SER A 139 -26.04 7.80 -5.86
N GLY A 140 -27.26 8.36 -5.99
CA GLY A 140 -27.70 9.04 -7.20
C GLY A 140 -27.17 10.49 -7.33
N ASN A 141 -26.61 11.06 -6.28
CA ASN A 141 -26.21 12.47 -6.23
C ASN A 141 -24.75 12.70 -5.79
N GLU A 142 -24.09 11.71 -5.19
CA GLU A 142 -22.71 11.82 -4.72
C GLU A 142 -21.81 10.79 -5.44
N PRO A 143 -20.59 11.18 -5.84
CA PRO A 143 -19.64 10.22 -6.39
C PRO A 143 -19.12 9.26 -5.31
N ALA A 144 -18.71 8.07 -5.72
CA ALA A 144 -18.00 7.13 -4.86
C ALA A 144 -16.54 7.01 -5.32
N ARG A 145 -15.60 7.14 -4.38
CA ARG A 145 -14.16 7.10 -4.68
C ARG A 145 -13.47 6.00 -3.89
N TYR A 146 -12.62 5.26 -4.57
CA TYR A 146 -11.78 4.23 -3.96
C TYR A 146 -10.35 4.27 -4.51
N VAL A 147 -9.43 3.69 -3.78
CA VAL A 147 -8.11 3.29 -4.28
C VAL A 147 -8.08 1.78 -4.41
N ALA A 148 -7.40 1.27 -5.44
CA ALA A 148 -7.20 -0.14 -5.67
C ALA A 148 -5.72 -0.41 -5.96
N VAL A 149 -5.02 -1.05 -5.03
CA VAL A 149 -3.63 -1.46 -5.23
C VAL A 149 -3.59 -2.79 -5.96
N THR A 150 -2.68 -2.90 -6.92
CA THR A 150 -2.62 -3.99 -7.88
C THR A 150 -1.19 -4.43 -8.17
N ASN A 151 -1.00 -5.71 -8.48
CA ASN A 151 0.22 -6.26 -9.05
C ASN A 151 0.18 -6.34 -10.59
N ALA A 152 -0.66 -5.53 -11.23
CA ALA A 152 -0.76 -5.49 -12.71
C ALA A 152 0.60 -5.26 -13.41
N PRO A 153 1.50 -4.35 -12.95
CA PRO A 153 2.76 -4.11 -13.62
C PRO A 153 3.60 -5.38 -13.80
N PRO A 154 3.95 -6.14 -12.74
CA PRO A 154 4.76 -7.36 -12.91
C PRO A 154 4.00 -8.45 -13.69
N MET A 155 2.69 -8.55 -13.55
CA MET A 155 1.91 -9.57 -14.27
C MET A 155 1.88 -9.29 -15.77
N MET A 156 1.63 -8.04 -16.18
CA MET A 156 1.64 -7.66 -17.60
C MET A 156 3.04 -7.81 -18.22
N ARG A 157 4.10 -7.44 -17.48
CA ARG A 157 5.48 -7.59 -17.92
C ARG A 157 5.90 -9.06 -18.05
N LEU A 158 5.44 -9.91 -17.14
CA LEU A 158 5.75 -11.34 -17.14
C LEU A 158 5.15 -12.05 -18.35
N PHE A 159 3.89 -11.81 -18.63
CA PHE A 159 3.17 -12.51 -19.71
C PHE A 159 3.35 -11.80 -21.06
N GLY A 160 3.38 -10.47 -21.11
CA GLY A 160 3.50 -9.69 -22.36
C GLY A 160 2.36 -9.91 -23.35
N ASP A 161 1.22 -10.40 -22.86
CA ASP A 161 0.07 -10.80 -23.65
C ASP A 161 -1.24 -10.30 -22.99
N ASN A 162 -1.82 -9.26 -23.59
CA ASN A 162 -3.06 -8.67 -23.10
C ASN A 162 -4.28 -9.61 -23.25
N GLU A 163 -4.27 -10.52 -24.23
CA GLU A 163 -5.32 -11.49 -24.39
C GLU A 163 -5.35 -12.45 -23.20
N PHE A 164 -4.19 -12.94 -22.80
CA PHE A 164 -4.08 -13.76 -21.59
C PHE A 164 -4.44 -12.99 -20.31
N ILE A 165 -4.06 -11.71 -20.22
CA ILE A 165 -4.33 -10.90 -19.03
C ILE A 165 -5.84 -10.62 -18.85
N PHE A 166 -6.57 -10.31 -19.92
CA PHE A 166 -7.94 -9.80 -19.84
C PHE A 166 -9.02 -10.78 -20.34
N ASN A 167 -8.64 -11.86 -21.03
CA ASN A 167 -9.59 -12.80 -21.63
C ASN A 167 -9.30 -14.26 -21.25
N CYS A 168 -8.54 -14.50 -20.16
CA CYS A 168 -8.27 -15.85 -19.68
C CYS A 168 -9.52 -16.48 -19.05
N ASP A 169 -9.99 -17.60 -19.59
CA ASP A 169 -11.19 -18.30 -19.12
C ASP A 169 -10.96 -19.14 -17.83
N HIS A 170 -9.74 -19.23 -17.34
CA HIS A 170 -9.42 -20.06 -16.19
C HIS A 170 -10.04 -19.53 -14.90
N MET A 171 -10.84 -20.36 -14.24
CA MET A 171 -11.41 -20.06 -12.91
C MET A 171 -10.52 -20.62 -11.80
N PHE A 172 -10.11 -19.75 -10.89
CA PHE A 172 -9.36 -20.14 -9.70
C PHE A 172 -10.31 -20.57 -8.58
N SER A 173 -10.96 -21.73 -8.72
CA SER A 173 -11.94 -22.25 -7.75
C SER A 173 -11.36 -22.44 -6.33
N GLY A 174 -10.05 -22.63 -6.19
CA GLY A 174 -9.38 -22.65 -4.90
C GLY A 174 -9.26 -21.28 -4.21
N ARG A 175 -9.59 -20.18 -4.91
CA ARG A 175 -9.68 -18.83 -4.34
C ARG A 175 -11.12 -18.41 -4.08
N TYR A 176 -12.04 -18.76 -4.99
CA TYR A 176 -13.46 -18.50 -4.89
C TYR A 176 -14.22 -19.53 -5.71
N ALA A 177 -15.16 -20.23 -5.10
CA ALA A 177 -16.02 -21.22 -5.76
C ALA A 177 -17.52 -20.84 -5.76
N GLY A 178 -17.83 -19.58 -5.38
CA GLY A 178 -19.21 -19.08 -5.32
C GLY A 178 -19.79 -19.15 -3.91
N GLU A 179 -18.97 -19.10 -2.87
CA GLU A 179 -19.40 -19.09 -1.47
C GLU A 179 -20.25 -17.83 -1.18
N GLU A 180 -21.45 -18.03 -0.65
CA GLU A 180 -22.41 -16.95 -0.36
C GLU A 180 -21.89 -15.97 0.72
N ASP A 181 -21.12 -16.48 1.68
CA ASP A 181 -20.60 -15.69 2.79
C ASP A 181 -19.15 -15.17 2.57
N TYR A 182 -18.65 -15.26 1.33
CA TYR A 182 -17.27 -14.88 0.99
C TYR A 182 -16.90 -13.47 1.44
N PHE A 183 -17.81 -12.51 1.32
CA PHE A 183 -17.66 -11.11 1.77
C PHE A 183 -18.46 -10.77 3.03
N SER A 184 -18.75 -11.75 3.88
CA SER A 184 -19.53 -11.54 5.11
C SER A 184 -18.84 -10.70 6.18
N GLY A 185 -17.55 -10.36 6.01
CA GLY A 185 -16.74 -9.69 7.02
C GLY A 185 -16.29 -10.61 8.17
N LYS A 186 -16.65 -11.88 8.15
CA LYS A 186 -16.08 -12.86 9.06
C LYS A 186 -14.60 -13.02 8.78
N GLY A 187 -13.81 -13.25 9.82
CA GLY A 187 -12.38 -13.42 9.66
C GLY A 187 -11.81 -14.36 10.72
N LYS A 188 -10.55 -14.73 10.55
CA LYS A 188 -9.81 -15.58 11.44
C LYS A 188 -8.45 -14.95 11.79
N LEU A 189 -8.16 -14.92 13.09
CA LEU A 189 -6.88 -14.44 13.57
C LEU A 189 -5.89 -15.62 13.65
N PHE A 190 -4.72 -15.42 13.05
CA PHE A 190 -3.57 -16.29 13.13
C PHE A 190 -2.43 -15.65 13.94
N ASN A 191 -1.39 -16.43 14.21
CA ASN A 191 -0.17 -15.94 14.83
C ASN A 191 0.42 -14.74 14.09
N ARG A 192 1.25 -13.95 14.77
CA ARG A 192 1.89 -12.76 14.24
C ARG A 192 0.90 -11.67 13.76
N ARG A 193 -0.27 -11.60 14.37
CA ARG A 193 -1.29 -10.57 14.08
C ARG A 193 -1.88 -10.66 12.67
N VAL A 194 -1.88 -11.84 12.05
CA VAL A 194 -2.46 -12.05 10.73
C VAL A 194 -3.96 -12.25 10.86
N TRP A 195 -4.73 -11.40 10.24
CA TRP A 195 -6.18 -11.48 10.11
C TRP A 195 -6.54 -11.85 8.68
N GLU A 196 -7.12 -13.02 8.50
CA GLU A 196 -7.65 -13.49 7.23
C GLU A 196 -9.13 -13.11 7.11
N SER A 197 -9.47 -12.32 6.10
CA SER A 197 -10.86 -11.95 5.78
C SER A 197 -10.90 -11.37 4.37
N ASN A 198 -12.00 -11.55 3.64
CA ASN A 198 -12.14 -11.02 2.30
C ASN A 198 -12.78 -9.63 2.26
N PHE A 199 -13.38 -9.23 3.40
CA PHE A 199 -14.05 -7.94 3.56
C PHE A 199 -13.89 -7.40 4.99
N ILE A 200 -13.52 -6.13 5.11
CA ILE A 200 -13.49 -5.38 6.36
C ILE A 200 -14.39 -4.17 6.17
N ALA A 201 -15.49 -4.10 6.92
CA ALA A 201 -16.50 -3.05 6.76
C ALA A 201 -15.95 -1.65 7.10
N ASN A 202 -15.09 -1.56 8.13
CA ASN A 202 -14.53 -0.30 8.62
C ASN A 202 -13.07 -0.49 9.06
N ALA A 203 -12.13 -0.25 8.17
CA ALA A 203 -10.70 -0.33 8.45
C ALA A 203 -10.22 0.69 9.50
N PRO A 204 -10.72 1.94 9.54
CA PRO A 204 -10.41 2.89 10.61
C PRO A 204 -10.65 2.37 12.03
N ASP A 205 -11.67 1.54 12.25
CA ASP A 205 -12.05 1.05 13.59
C ASP A 205 -11.64 -0.40 13.85
N MET A 206 -10.90 -1.03 12.93
CA MET A 206 -10.47 -2.40 13.08
C MET A 206 -9.64 -2.63 14.36
N LEU A 207 -9.86 -3.77 15.04
CA LEU A 207 -9.06 -4.20 16.18
C LEU A 207 -7.62 -4.50 15.77
N LEU A 208 -6.66 -3.95 16.51
CA LEU A 208 -5.22 -4.12 16.26
C LEU A 208 -4.53 -4.77 17.45
N TYR A 209 -3.37 -5.39 17.20
CA TYR A 209 -2.64 -6.21 18.15
C TYR A 209 -1.23 -5.66 18.40
N GLY A 210 -0.69 -5.87 19.60
CA GLY A 210 0.62 -5.35 19.99
C GLY A 210 1.75 -5.79 19.06
N TRP A 211 2.66 -4.87 18.74
CA TRP A 211 3.84 -5.09 17.91
C TRP A 211 5.08 -4.45 18.56
N LYS A 212 5.64 -5.14 19.54
CA LYS A 212 6.76 -4.63 20.37
C LYS A 212 8.05 -4.47 19.58
N GLU A 213 8.30 -5.34 18.62
CA GLU A 213 9.53 -5.39 17.83
C GLU A 213 9.75 -4.09 17.02
N ARG A 214 8.66 -3.45 16.60
CA ARG A 214 8.69 -2.20 15.82
C ARG A 214 8.84 -0.94 16.69
N GLY A 215 8.79 -1.04 17.99
CA GLY A 215 9.07 0.04 18.96
C GLY A 215 7.83 0.67 19.57
N ALA A 216 8.05 1.66 20.36
CA ALA A 216 7.21 2.58 21.13
C ALA A 216 5.68 2.34 21.17
N GLY A 217 5.23 1.16 21.62
CA GLY A 217 3.81 0.87 21.89
C GLY A 217 2.91 0.78 20.66
N GLY A 218 3.48 0.63 19.46
CA GLY A 218 2.72 0.46 18.24
C GLY A 218 1.89 -0.82 18.23
N VAL A 219 0.73 -0.76 17.58
CA VAL A 219 -0.15 -1.90 17.32
C VAL A 219 -0.36 -2.09 15.82
N ASN A 220 -0.69 -3.33 15.41
CA ASN A 220 -0.80 -3.66 14.00
C ASN A 220 -1.75 -4.85 13.77
N ALA A 221 -2.31 -4.96 12.57
CA ALA A 221 -2.91 -6.17 12.03
C ALA A 221 -2.44 -6.35 10.59
N MET A 222 -1.88 -7.51 10.28
CA MET A 222 -1.57 -7.93 8.91
C MET A 222 -2.83 -8.54 8.30
N LEU A 223 -3.12 -8.23 7.05
CA LEU A 223 -4.36 -8.64 6.40
C LEU A 223 -4.06 -9.57 5.23
N GLU A 224 -4.71 -10.73 5.24
CA GLU A 224 -4.73 -11.71 4.15
C GLU A 224 -6.12 -11.72 3.55
N MET A 225 -6.24 -11.42 2.24
CA MET A 225 -7.53 -11.23 1.60
C MET A 225 -7.62 -11.98 0.28
N ALA A 226 -8.77 -12.62 0.04
CA ALA A 226 -9.11 -13.32 -1.21
C ALA A 226 -8.07 -14.35 -1.67
N ASN A 227 -7.28 -14.88 -0.73
CA ASN A 227 -6.14 -15.75 -1.04
C ASN A 227 -5.20 -15.14 -2.09
N ASN A 228 -5.15 -13.82 -2.17
CA ASN A 228 -4.30 -13.06 -3.06
C ASN A 228 -2.88 -12.89 -2.48
N ASN A 229 -1.94 -12.60 -3.36
CA ASN A 229 -0.56 -12.30 -2.96
C ASN A 229 -0.38 -10.85 -2.51
N THR A 230 -1.23 -9.92 -2.98
CA THR A 230 -1.29 -8.55 -2.47
C THR A 230 -1.58 -8.56 -0.98
N LYS A 231 -0.79 -7.78 -0.23
CA LYS A 231 -0.86 -7.71 1.23
C LYS A 231 -1.32 -6.33 1.67
N SER A 232 -1.92 -6.29 2.84
CA SER A 232 -2.17 -5.02 3.50
C SER A 232 -1.93 -5.14 4.99
N HIS A 233 -1.76 -4.02 5.65
CA HIS A 233 -1.74 -3.98 7.11
C HIS A 233 -2.22 -2.63 7.61
N ILE A 234 -2.82 -2.65 8.79
CA ILE A 234 -3.19 -1.44 9.51
C ILE A 234 -2.25 -1.31 10.71
N SER A 235 -1.69 -0.13 10.88
CA SER A 235 -0.83 0.21 12.01
C SER A 235 -1.33 1.45 12.72
N GLU A 236 -1.22 1.47 14.05
CA GLU A 236 -1.57 2.60 14.89
C GLU A 236 -0.44 2.94 15.84
N PHE A 237 -0.29 4.22 16.11
CA PHE A 237 0.76 4.80 16.95
C PHE A 237 0.15 5.53 18.13
N PRO A 238 0.64 5.31 19.36
CA PRO A 238 0.33 6.15 20.49
C PRO A 238 0.76 7.61 20.25
N ILE A 239 0.11 8.53 20.96
CA ILE A 239 0.44 9.96 20.96
C ILE A 239 1.90 10.15 21.40
N GLY A 240 2.63 11.01 20.69
CA GLY A 240 4.00 11.38 21.05
C GLY A 240 5.02 10.25 20.88
N THR A 241 4.74 9.31 19.99
CA THR A 241 5.64 8.19 19.66
C THR A 241 5.90 8.07 18.16
N TYR A 242 6.97 7.36 17.83
CA TYR A 242 7.30 6.99 16.46
C TYR A 242 7.92 5.60 16.41
N LYS A 243 7.85 4.96 15.24
CA LYS A 243 8.46 3.65 14.98
C LYS A 243 9.93 3.77 14.62
N LYS A 244 10.66 2.69 14.81
CA LYS A 244 12.02 2.53 14.31
C LYS A 244 12.04 2.72 12.78
N GLY A 245 13.04 3.43 12.28
CA GLY A 245 13.32 3.53 10.85
C GLY A 245 13.58 2.16 10.25
N HIS A 246 13.15 1.94 9.04
CA HIS A 246 13.35 0.65 8.38
C HIS A 246 13.21 0.77 6.87
N ARG A 247 13.61 -0.29 6.19
CA ARG A 247 13.36 -0.48 4.75
C ARG A 247 12.77 -1.87 4.49
N HIS A 248 12.08 -2.01 3.40
CA HIS A 248 11.65 -3.31 2.88
C HIS A 248 11.45 -3.22 1.35
N GLY A 249 11.74 -4.31 0.63
CA GLY A 249 11.87 -4.31 -0.81
C GLY A 249 10.65 -3.82 -1.62
N PRO A 250 9.41 -4.28 -1.31
CA PRO A 250 8.31 -4.04 -2.24
C PRO A 250 7.66 -2.64 -2.17
N GLY A 251 8.05 -1.78 -1.21
CA GLY A 251 7.39 -0.49 -1.03
C GLY A 251 5.94 -0.58 -0.55
N ALA A 252 5.21 0.53 -0.53
CA ALA A 252 3.80 0.59 -0.14
C ALA A 252 3.11 1.89 -0.55
N HIS A 253 1.78 1.84 -0.73
CA HIS A 253 0.90 3.00 -0.72
C HIS A 253 0.23 3.08 0.65
N LEU A 254 0.54 4.12 1.42
CA LEU A 254 0.02 4.31 2.77
C LEU A 254 -1.13 5.30 2.75
N VAL A 255 -2.30 4.90 3.23
CA VAL A 255 -3.47 5.78 3.38
C VAL A 255 -3.69 6.09 4.85
N LEU A 256 -3.75 7.38 5.20
CA LEU A 256 -3.97 7.83 6.57
C LEU A 256 -5.44 7.71 6.94
N LEU A 257 -5.72 6.89 7.94
CA LEU A 257 -7.09 6.57 8.39
C LEU A 257 -7.55 7.46 9.55
N SER A 258 -6.65 7.82 10.47
CA SER A 258 -6.94 8.68 11.62
C SER A 258 -5.69 9.37 12.14
N GLY A 259 -5.89 10.43 12.95
CA GLY A 259 -4.84 11.21 13.58
C GLY A 259 -5.06 12.71 13.36
N THR A 260 -4.57 13.54 14.29
CA THR A 260 -4.64 15.00 14.20
C THR A 260 -3.42 15.59 13.50
N ALA A 261 -2.25 14.97 13.66
CA ALA A 261 -1.00 15.31 13.00
C ALA A 261 -0.03 14.14 13.07
N GLY A 262 0.93 14.12 12.15
CA GLY A 262 2.00 13.15 12.04
C GLY A 262 2.70 13.33 10.72
N TYR A 263 3.69 12.51 10.44
CA TYR A 263 4.39 12.54 9.17
C TYR A 263 5.16 11.23 8.94
N SER A 264 5.56 11.02 7.70
CA SER A 264 6.55 10.02 7.31
C SER A 264 7.80 10.72 6.81
N LEU A 265 8.96 10.20 7.15
CA LEU A 265 10.22 10.51 6.48
C LEU A 265 10.53 9.36 5.51
N VAL A 266 10.96 9.71 4.30
CA VAL A 266 11.30 8.78 3.22
C VAL A 266 12.61 9.22 2.60
N TRP A 267 13.60 8.31 2.51
CA TRP A 267 14.92 8.62 1.94
C TRP A 267 15.60 7.38 1.38
N THR A 268 16.48 7.55 0.39
CA THR A 268 17.24 6.46 -0.24
C THR A 268 18.74 6.54 0.03
N LYS A 269 19.28 7.74 0.22
CA LYS A 269 20.70 7.97 0.42
C LYS A 269 21.09 7.84 1.90
N GLU A 270 22.28 7.31 2.16
CA GLU A 270 22.79 7.15 3.52
C GLU A 270 22.95 8.49 4.25
N ASP A 271 23.35 9.55 3.54
CA ASP A 271 23.48 10.91 4.06
C ASP A 271 22.14 11.64 4.19
N ARG A 272 21.03 11.01 3.80
CA ARG A 272 19.67 11.55 3.81
C ARG A 272 19.47 12.86 3.05
N SER A 273 20.39 13.23 2.15
CA SER A 273 20.29 14.45 1.35
C SER A 273 19.06 14.50 0.44
N ASP A 274 18.39 13.36 0.24
CA ASP A 274 17.16 13.17 -0.52
C ASP A 274 15.92 12.94 0.37
N MET A 275 16.03 13.17 1.68
CA MET A 275 14.95 12.92 2.63
C MET A 275 13.75 13.84 2.37
N VAL A 276 12.58 13.23 2.20
CA VAL A 276 11.31 13.92 2.03
C VAL A 276 10.42 13.71 3.26
N LYS A 277 9.87 14.80 3.79
CA LYS A 277 8.86 14.78 4.86
C LYS A 277 7.48 14.85 4.24
N CYS A 278 6.66 13.85 4.52
CA CYS A 278 5.28 13.72 4.06
C CYS A 278 4.33 13.92 5.24
N ASP A 279 3.68 15.06 5.33
CA ASP A 279 2.79 15.38 6.45
C ASP A 279 1.49 14.57 6.40
N TRP A 280 1.02 14.10 7.57
CA TRP A 280 -0.19 13.32 7.66
C TRP A 280 -1.43 14.16 7.89
N GLN A 281 -2.43 13.90 7.10
CA GLN A 281 -3.82 14.25 7.36
C GLN A 281 -4.71 13.07 6.95
N VAL A 282 -5.87 12.95 7.58
CA VAL A 282 -6.82 11.88 7.24
C VAL A 282 -7.17 11.94 5.75
N GLY A 283 -7.05 10.81 5.07
CA GLY A 283 -7.24 10.70 3.63
C GLY A 283 -6.04 11.13 2.78
N SER A 284 -4.88 11.47 3.37
CA SER A 284 -3.64 11.62 2.62
C SER A 284 -3.07 10.26 2.22
N MET A 285 -2.24 10.25 1.17
CA MET A 285 -1.47 9.08 0.75
C MET A 285 0.02 9.40 0.76
N VAL A 286 0.80 8.51 1.36
CA VAL A 286 2.26 8.49 1.27
C VAL A 286 2.67 7.30 0.43
N VAL A 287 3.48 7.52 -0.58
CA VAL A 287 4.08 6.47 -1.42
C VAL A 287 5.48 6.19 -0.89
N VAL A 288 5.70 4.97 -0.45
CA VAL A 288 7.04 4.48 -0.08
C VAL A 288 7.56 3.68 -1.26
N PRO A 289 8.60 4.15 -1.98
CA PRO A 289 9.16 3.43 -3.11
C PRO A 289 9.66 2.04 -2.77
N SER A 290 9.74 1.17 -3.78
CA SER A 290 10.43 -0.10 -3.68
C SER A 290 11.96 0.11 -3.57
N ASP A 291 12.70 -0.95 -3.26
CA ASP A 291 14.17 -0.98 -3.25
C ASP A 291 14.90 0.01 -2.35
N ASN A 292 15.41 -0.48 -1.25
CA ASN A 292 16.30 0.24 -0.33
C ASN A 292 15.80 1.59 0.18
N CYS A 293 14.55 1.91 -0.01
CA CYS A 293 13.96 3.13 0.50
C CYS A 293 13.74 3.01 2.01
N ASN A 294 14.53 3.74 2.78
CA ASN A 294 14.31 3.87 4.21
C ASN A 294 13.08 4.75 4.46
N HIS A 295 12.29 4.38 5.44
CA HIS A 295 11.17 5.20 5.87
C HIS A 295 10.91 5.03 7.35
N GLN A 296 10.30 6.07 7.92
CA GLN A 296 9.96 6.13 9.34
C GLN A 296 8.66 6.91 9.53
N HIS A 297 7.87 6.54 10.55
CA HIS A 297 6.52 7.06 10.75
C HIS A 297 6.36 7.62 12.15
N PHE A 298 5.81 8.83 12.24
CA PHE A 298 5.77 9.65 13.45
C PHE A 298 4.35 10.11 13.75
N ASN A 299 3.89 9.91 14.98
CA ASN A 299 2.68 10.54 15.49
C ASN A 299 3.04 11.75 16.34
N SER A 300 3.06 12.92 15.75
CA SER A 300 3.28 14.19 16.42
C SER A 300 1.99 14.91 16.86
N GLY A 301 0.85 14.25 16.65
CA GLY A 301 -0.46 14.81 16.97
C GLY A 301 -0.91 14.54 18.41
N THR A 302 -2.11 14.99 18.73
CA THR A 302 -2.76 14.87 20.04
C THR A 302 -3.72 13.70 20.17
N THR A 303 -3.89 12.93 19.08
CA THR A 303 -4.69 11.69 19.06
C THR A 303 -3.84 10.53 18.53
N ARG A 304 -4.30 9.30 18.72
CA ARG A 304 -3.68 8.13 18.08
C ARG A 304 -3.75 8.30 16.56
N ALA A 305 -2.69 7.95 15.86
CA ALA A 305 -2.62 8.03 14.41
C ALA A 305 -2.59 6.63 13.80
N ARG A 306 -3.38 6.41 12.77
CA ARG A 306 -3.54 5.11 12.10
C ARG A 306 -3.37 5.25 10.61
N TYR A 307 -2.64 4.33 9.99
CA TYR A 307 -2.59 4.19 8.53
C TYR A 307 -2.88 2.77 8.06
N LEU A 308 -3.39 2.66 6.85
CA LEU A 308 -3.49 1.45 6.05
C LEU A 308 -2.32 1.44 5.05
N ALA A 309 -1.50 0.40 5.08
CA ALA A 309 -0.50 0.14 4.06
C ALA A 309 -1.04 -0.90 3.07
N LEU A 310 -1.08 -0.53 1.81
CA LEU A 310 -1.42 -1.37 0.67
C LEU A 310 -0.11 -1.67 -0.09
N ARG A 311 0.25 -2.94 -0.19
CA ARG A 311 1.55 -3.34 -0.74
C ARG A 311 1.44 -4.67 -1.50
N PRO A 312 2.39 -4.98 -2.40
CA PRO A 312 2.49 -6.33 -2.93
C PRO A 312 2.88 -7.30 -1.79
N GLY A 313 2.71 -8.56 -2.03
CA GLY A 313 3.34 -9.61 -1.22
C GLY A 313 4.86 -9.55 -1.34
N ASP A 314 5.55 -10.33 -0.53
CA ASP A 314 6.99 -10.41 -0.60
C ASP A 314 7.42 -10.88 -1.98
N MET A 315 8.20 -10.04 -2.66
CA MET A 315 8.65 -10.25 -4.05
C MET A 315 7.53 -10.47 -5.08
N GLY A 316 6.28 -10.12 -4.77
CA GLY A 316 5.15 -10.31 -5.69
C GLY A 316 4.77 -11.77 -5.95
N LEU A 317 5.27 -12.72 -5.15
CA LEU A 317 5.01 -14.15 -5.27
C LEU A 317 4.46 -14.71 -3.97
N ARG A 318 3.67 -15.79 -4.05
CA ARG A 318 3.26 -16.56 -2.88
C ARG A 318 4.48 -17.17 -2.22
N THR A 319 4.84 -16.67 -1.06
CA THR A 319 5.87 -17.30 -0.24
C THR A 319 5.24 -18.25 0.76
N PRO A 320 5.73 -19.49 0.88
CA PRO A 320 5.29 -20.37 1.95
C PRO A 320 5.52 -19.71 3.31
N LYS A 321 4.51 -19.74 4.18
CA LYS A 321 4.59 -19.35 5.58
C LYS A 321 4.86 -17.87 5.85
N GLY A 322 3.99 -16.97 5.39
CA GLY A 322 3.96 -15.59 5.92
C GLY A 322 5.31 -14.90 5.92
N GLY A 323 6.10 -15.16 4.87
CA GLY A 323 7.48 -14.71 4.75
C GLY A 323 7.57 -13.25 4.48
N GLY A 324 7.15 -12.39 5.21
CA GLY A 324 7.29 -10.95 5.10
C GLY A 324 7.86 -10.41 6.37
N GLY A 325 8.99 -10.86 6.80
CA GLY A 325 9.39 -10.21 8.00
C GLY A 325 10.59 -10.66 8.76
N GLU A 326 11.28 -11.70 8.38
CA GLU A 326 12.48 -12.07 9.15
C GLU A 326 13.54 -10.96 9.17
N GLY A 327 13.62 -10.13 8.11
CA GLY A 327 14.49 -8.96 8.08
C GLY A 327 13.87 -7.68 8.61
N ALA A 328 12.54 -7.52 8.51
CA ALA A 328 11.87 -6.27 8.83
C ALA A 328 11.86 -5.93 10.34
N ASP A 329 11.85 -6.94 11.21
CA ASP A 329 11.85 -6.79 12.67
C ASP A 329 13.24 -7.02 13.30
N ARG A 330 14.28 -7.19 12.46
CA ARG A 330 15.66 -7.42 12.90
C ARG A 330 16.53 -6.19 12.59
N SER A 331 17.46 -5.90 13.50
CA SER A 331 18.42 -4.81 13.36
C SER A 331 19.26 -4.93 12.08
N MET A 332 19.58 -3.80 11.46
CA MET A 332 20.54 -3.75 10.35
C MET A 332 21.92 -4.28 10.76
N LYS A 333 22.32 -4.13 12.02
CA LYS A 333 23.57 -4.69 12.58
C LYS A 333 23.59 -6.22 12.58
N GLU A 334 22.43 -6.84 12.57
CA GLU A 334 22.25 -8.29 12.54
C GLU A 334 21.83 -8.81 11.16
N GLY A 335 22.03 -7.99 10.12
CA GLY A 335 21.65 -8.32 8.76
C GLY A 335 20.14 -8.20 8.48
N GLY A 336 19.39 -7.49 9.32
CA GLY A 336 17.99 -7.10 9.09
C GLY A 336 17.86 -5.76 8.37
N TRP A 337 16.68 -5.16 8.48
CA TRP A 337 16.34 -3.93 7.75
C TRP A 337 15.85 -2.80 8.66
N GLN A 338 15.98 -2.96 9.98
CA GLN A 338 15.51 -2.01 10.98
C GLN A 338 16.67 -1.21 11.57
N ILE A 339 16.50 0.11 11.66
CA ILE A 339 17.41 1.03 12.35
C ILE A 339 16.95 1.11 13.81
N GLU A 340 17.81 0.65 14.74
CA GLU A 340 17.50 0.73 16.16
C GLU A 340 17.54 2.18 16.66
N TYR A 341 16.81 2.50 17.73
CA TYR A 341 16.76 3.89 18.24
C TYR A 341 18.11 4.41 18.67
N GLU A 342 18.99 3.56 19.19
CA GLU A 342 20.38 3.94 19.54
C GLU A 342 21.28 4.18 18.33
N ASP A 343 20.87 3.76 17.14
CA ASP A 343 21.60 3.94 15.87
C ASP A 343 20.98 5.03 14.99
N GLU A 344 19.84 5.54 15.44
CA GLU A 344 19.14 6.61 14.74
C GLU A 344 19.94 7.91 14.81
N ASP A 345 19.94 8.68 13.73
CA ASP A 345 20.50 10.02 13.77
C ASP A 345 19.68 10.93 14.69
N ARG A 346 20.36 11.65 15.55
CA ARG A 346 19.74 12.58 16.53
C ARG A 346 18.87 13.64 15.87
N GLU A 347 19.18 14.01 14.63
CA GLU A 347 18.37 14.96 13.86
C GLU A 347 16.93 14.47 13.69
N ILE A 348 16.72 13.17 13.46
CA ILE A 348 15.38 12.56 13.34
C ILE A 348 14.54 12.85 14.59
N HIS A 349 15.11 12.62 15.78
CA HIS A 349 14.43 12.91 17.04
C HIS A 349 14.20 14.42 17.24
N SER A 350 15.15 15.26 16.84
CA SER A 350 15.02 16.72 16.93
C SER A 350 13.89 17.24 16.02
N ILE A 351 13.74 16.70 14.82
CA ILE A 351 12.59 17.00 13.93
C ILE A 351 11.29 16.62 14.65
N PHE A 352 11.25 15.44 15.27
CA PHE A 352 10.06 14.98 15.97
C PHE A 352 9.68 15.88 17.15
N GLU A 353 10.62 16.28 17.98
CA GLU A 353 10.39 17.18 19.10
C GLU A 353 9.87 18.56 18.64
N LYS A 354 10.40 19.08 17.53
CA LYS A 354 9.92 20.33 16.91
C LYS A 354 8.45 20.20 16.48
N GLU A 355 8.09 19.10 15.84
CA GLU A 355 6.72 18.83 15.40
C GLU A 355 5.76 18.64 16.59
N LEU A 356 6.18 17.94 17.64
CA LEU A 356 5.39 17.80 18.87
C LEU A 356 5.07 19.16 19.48
N LYS A 357 6.07 20.04 19.59
CA LYS A 357 5.90 21.39 20.11
C LYS A 357 4.91 22.20 19.27
N ALA A 358 5.02 22.13 17.95
CA ALA A 358 4.13 22.82 17.03
C ALA A 358 2.67 22.33 17.14
N ASN A 359 2.47 21.04 17.42
CA ASN A 359 1.15 20.41 17.52
C ASN A 359 0.61 20.33 18.96
N GLY A 360 1.31 20.83 19.96
CA GLY A 360 0.88 20.80 21.36
C GLY A 360 0.85 19.39 21.97
N ALA A 361 1.66 18.47 21.46
CA ALA A 361 1.76 17.10 21.94
C ALA A 361 3.01 16.88 22.80
N THR A 362 3.00 15.85 23.66
CA THR A 362 4.10 15.52 24.56
C THR A 362 4.91 14.34 24.08
N CYS A 363 6.25 14.43 24.13
CA CYS A 363 7.14 13.34 23.79
C CYS A 363 6.99 12.16 24.76
N LYS A 364 6.84 10.95 24.21
CA LYS A 364 6.77 9.67 24.96
C LYS A 364 7.91 8.72 24.61
N MET A 365 8.99 9.25 24.00
CA MET A 365 10.11 8.44 23.51
C MET A 365 11.22 8.21 24.55
N LYS A 366 11.16 8.84 25.73
CA LYS A 366 12.21 8.75 26.75
C LYS A 366 12.63 7.34 27.15
N ALA A 367 11.69 6.39 27.14
CA ALA A 367 11.98 4.99 27.47
C ALA A 367 12.61 4.19 26.30
N PHE A 368 12.69 4.78 25.12
CA PHE A 368 13.10 4.11 23.90
C PHE A 368 14.33 4.73 23.24
N VAL A 369 14.43 6.06 23.25
CA VAL A 369 15.50 6.83 22.61
C VAL A 369 16.50 7.26 23.67
N PRO A 370 17.78 6.83 23.61
CA PRO A 370 18.75 7.02 24.70
C PRO A 370 19.01 8.48 25.05
N TRP A 371 18.91 9.41 24.10
CA TRP A 371 19.17 10.84 24.30
C TRP A 371 17.90 11.67 24.47
N CYS A 372 16.72 11.07 24.50
CA CYS A 372 15.47 11.79 24.70
C CYS A 372 15.31 12.20 26.17
N THR A 373 15.14 13.49 26.42
CA THR A 373 14.92 14.01 27.79
C THR A 373 13.47 13.81 28.24
N GLY A 374 12.53 13.72 27.30
CA GLY A 374 11.09 13.65 27.57
C GLY A 374 10.49 15.00 28.00
N GLU A 375 11.23 16.09 27.88
CA GLU A 375 10.82 17.42 28.35
C GLU A 375 9.98 18.21 27.36
N VAL A 376 9.92 17.75 26.10
CA VAL A 376 9.14 18.40 25.06
C VAL A 376 7.65 18.10 25.25
N GLY A 377 6.87 19.15 25.39
CA GLY A 377 5.44 19.12 25.55
C GLY A 377 4.83 20.51 25.32
N PRO A 378 3.50 20.64 25.44
CA PRO A 378 2.87 21.95 25.34
C PRO A 378 3.49 22.89 26.38
N THR A 379 3.89 24.08 25.93
CA THR A 379 4.28 25.15 26.85
C THR A 379 3.05 25.44 27.73
N SER A 380 3.16 25.12 29.02
CA SER A 380 2.18 25.63 29.98
C SER A 380 2.30 27.16 29.89
N GLU A 381 1.29 27.81 29.33
CA GLU A 381 1.10 29.23 29.58
C GLU A 381 1.02 29.41 31.11
N ARG A 382 2.03 30.09 31.67
CA ARG A 382 2.01 30.55 33.04
C ARG A 382 1.20 31.81 33.13
#